data_bd871dc9b08802ae44d1ae198e227d6c
#
_entry.id   bd871dc9b08802ae44d1ae198e227d6c
#
_cell.length_a   1.000
_cell.length_b   1.000
_cell.length_c   1.000
_cell.angle_alpha   90.00
_cell.angle_beta   90.00
_cell.angle_gamma   90.00
#
_symmetry.space_group_name_H-M   'P 1'
#
loop_
_entity.id
_entity.type
_entity.pdbx_description
1 polymer ?
#
loop_
_entity_poly.entity_id
_entity_poly.type
_entity_poly.pdbx_seq_one_letter_code
_entity_poly.pdbx_strand_id
1 'polypeptide(L)'
;MTKVKFCGLRRPEDIEAVNELGVDYAGFVFANKSKRFVDPETARKLKNMLNPGITAVGVFVDESPEVVAGLVNEGIIDVPQLHGSEDDAYIARLRELLKPEACGRGAMRGQIIKAFKIASEEDVRRAAKSTADMILLDSGAGSGKEFDWTLIGSVGRPFFLAGGLDADNARKAIEELEPYALDVSSGIETDGFKNKEKMTLFMKNINRK
;
A
#
# COMPACT_ATOMS: atom_id res chain seq x y z
N MET A 1 -13.12 3.60 -11.32
CA MET A 1 -13.45 3.15 -9.95
C MET A 1 -12.16 3.14 -9.15
N THR A 2 -12.12 3.78 -7.99
CA THR A 2 -10.96 3.80 -7.11
C THR A 2 -10.67 2.41 -6.57
N LYS A 3 -9.42 1.97 -6.63
CA LYS A 3 -8.96 0.68 -6.13
C LYS A 3 -8.79 0.68 -4.62
N VAL A 4 -8.67 -0.53 -4.03
CA VAL A 4 -8.51 -0.69 -2.57
C VAL A 4 -7.30 -1.56 -2.25
N LYS A 5 -6.50 -1.08 -1.30
CA LYS A 5 -5.41 -1.83 -0.67
C LYS A 5 -5.71 -1.98 0.82
N PHE A 6 -5.74 -3.23 1.31
CA PHE A 6 -5.73 -3.52 2.74
C PHE A 6 -4.32 -3.88 3.17
N CYS A 7 -3.75 -3.08 4.09
CA CYS A 7 -2.33 -3.14 4.45
C CYS A 7 -2.11 -3.67 5.88
N GLY A 8 -1.04 -4.46 6.05
CA GLY A 8 -0.66 -5.04 7.33
C GLY A 8 -1.44 -6.32 7.68
N LEU A 9 -1.68 -7.15 6.68
CA LEU A 9 -2.29 -8.49 6.82
C LEU A 9 -1.25 -9.46 7.38
N ARG A 10 -1.65 -10.30 8.34
CA ARG A 10 -0.72 -11.17 9.08
C ARG A 10 -1.24 -12.58 9.30
N ARG A 11 -2.52 -12.81 9.13
CA ARG A 11 -3.19 -14.06 9.49
C ARG A 11 -3.94 -14.66 8.30
N PRO A 12 -4.16 -15.98 8.28
CA PRO A 12 -5.02 -16.62 7.28
C PRO A 12 -6.41 -15.98 7.18
N GLU A 13 -7.02 -15.63 8.31
CA GLU A 13 -8.35 -15.02 8.36
C GLU A 13 -8.37 -13.64 7.69
N ASP A 14 -7.24 -12.91 7.74
CA ASP A 14 -7.11 -11.63 7.03
C ASP A 14 -7.16 -11.85 5.51
N ILE A 15 -6.55 -12.95 5.02
CA ILE A 15 -6.53 -13.32 3.60
C ILE A 15 -7.90 -13.83 3.14
N GLU A 16 -8.57 -14.64 3.94
CA GLU A 16 -9.95 -15.08 3.65
C GLU A 16 -10.88 -13.86 3.47
N ALA A 17 -10.76 -12.87 4.37
CA ALA A 17 -11.55 -11.65 4.28
C ALA A 17 -11.25 -10.83 3.01
N VAL A 18 -9.97 -10.63 2.62
CA VAL A 18 -9.63 -9.89 1.41
C VAL A 18 -10.05 -10.62 0.15
N ASN A 19 -9.99 -11.95 0.13
CA ASN A 19 -10.46 -12.78 -0.97
C ASN A 19 -11.98 -12.64 -1.18
N GLU A 20 -12.75 -12.71 -0.09
CA GLU A 20 -14.20 -12.58 -0.11
C GLU A 20 -14.64 -11.17 -0.57
N LEU A 21 -13.93 -10.13 -0.09
CA LEU A 21 -14.25 -8.74 -0.37
C LEU A 21 -13.76 -8.27 -1.74
N GLY A 22 -12.87 -9.03 -2.40
CA GLY A 22 -12.38 -8.74 -3.73
C GLY A 22 -11.59 -7.43 -3.81
N VAL A 23 -10.68 -7.19 -2.86
CA VAL A 23 -9.79 -6.02 -2.89
C VAL A 23 -8.76 -6.15 -4.02
N ASP A 24 -8.17 -5.03 -4.44
CA ASP A 24 -7.17 -5.04 -5.52
C ASP A 24 -5.77 -5.38 -5.00
N TYR A 25 -5.45 -4.98 -3.77
CA TYR A 25 -4.11 -5.11 -3.19
C TYR A 25 -4.15 -5.63 -1.75
N ALA A 26 -3.22 -6.54 -1.44
CA ALA A 26 -2.98 -7.11 -0.11
C ALA A 26 -1.58 -6.72 0.35
N GLY A 27 -1.45 -5.96 1.45
CA GLY A 27 -0.18 -5.43 1.96
C GLY A 27 0.42 -6.27 3.08
N PHE A 28 1.69 -6.69 2.94
CA PHE A 28 2.52 -7.37 3.93
C PHE A 28 3.64 -6.44 4.39
N VAL A 29 3.87 -6.30 5.69
CA VAL A 29 4.84 -5.36 6.24
C VAL A 29 6.10 -6.09 6.66
N PHE A 30 7.24 -5.78 6.03
CA PHE A 30 8.55 -6.37 6.31
C PHE A 30 9.44 -5.48 7.21
N ALA A 31 8.91 -4.37 7.73
CA ALA A 31 9.63 -3.53 8.67
C ALA A 31 9.61 -4.14 10.09
N ASN A 32 10.75 -4.62 10.58
CA ASN A 32 10.90 -5.35 11.85
C ASN A 32 10.34 -4.62 13.08
N LYS A 33 10.33 -3.29 13.09
CA LYS A 33 9.80 -2.47 14.20
C LYS A 33 8.28 -2.32 14.15
N SER A 34 7.63 -2.77 13.09
CA SER A 34 6.19 -2.66 12.92
C SER A 34 5.45 -3.71 13.76
N LYS A 35 4.36 -3.30 14.40
CA LYS A 35 3.41 -4.24 15.03
C LYS A 35 2.74 -5.19 14.02
N ARG A 36 2.86 -4.88 12.71
CA ARG A 36 2.28 -5.62 11.59
C ARG A 36 3.32 -6.40 10.81
N PHE A 37 4.51 -6.56 11.38
CA PHE A 37 5.60 -7.32 10.75
C PHE A 37 5.19 -8.75 10.45
N VAL A 38 5.58 -9.22 9.27
CA VAL A 38 5.57 -10.63 8.86
C VAL A 38 6.93 -11.01 8.28
N ASP A 39 7.40 -12.20 8.58
CA ASP A 39 8.60 -12.74 7.94
C ASP A 39 8.31 -13.25 6.52
N PRO A 40 9.37 -13.44 5.68
CA PRO A 40 9.19 -13.88 4.29
C PRO A 40 8.48 -15.23 4.14
N GLU A 41 8.67 -16.17 5.06
CA GLU A 41 8.01 -17.48 5.00
C GLU A 41 6.50 -17.35 5.25
N THR A 42 6.13 -16.59 6.26
CA THR A 42 4.74 -16.26 6.56
C THR A 42 4.09 -15.52 5.38
N ALA A 43 4.75 -14.51 4.83
CA ALA A 43 4.25 -13.76 3.67
C ALA A 43 4.03 -14.66 2.45
N ARG A 44 4.95 -15.61 2.18
CA ARG A 44 4.81 -16.62 1.11
C ARG A 44 3.56 -17.48 1.30
N LYS A 45 3.34 -17.96 2.53
CA LYS A 45 2.14 -18.77 2.85
C LYS A 45 0.86 -17.97 2.63
N LEU A 46 0.81 -16.76 3.14
CA LEU A 46 -0.35 -15.87 3.00
C LEU A 46 -0.60 -15.49 1.54
N LYS A 47 0.44 -15.17 0.78
CA LYS A 47 0.31 -14.87 -0.66
C LYS A 47 -0.26 -16.04 -1.45
N ASN A 48 0.14 -17.26 -1.15
CA ASN A 48 -0.37 -18.46 -1.83
C ASN A 48 -1.87 -18.69 -1.59
N MET A 49 -2.44 -18.07 -0.56
CA MET A 49 -3.88 -18.10 -0.28
C MET A 49 -4.67 -17.01 -1.00
N LEU A 50 -4.00 -15.98 -1.56
CA LEU A 50 -4.68 -14.89 -2.27
C LEU A 50 -5.32 -15.39 -3.56
N ASN A 51 -6.54 -14.93 -3.82
CA ASN A 51 -7.21 -15.14 -5.11
C ASN A 51 -6.40 -14.54 -6.26
N PRO A 52 -6.41 -15.18 -7.45
CA PRO A 52 -5.85 -14.58 -8.65
C PRO A 52 -6.46 -13.20 -8.92
N GLY A 53 -5.60 -12.22 -9.18
CA GLY A 53 -6.02 -10.82 -9.41
C GLY A 53 -5.79 -9.89 -8.21
N ILE A 54 -5.61 -10.42 -7.00
CA ILE A 54 -5.17 -9.61 -5.85
C ILE A 54 -3.65 -9.49 -5.88
N THR A 55 -3.14 -8.26 -5.94
CA THR A 55 -1.71 -7.97 -6.00
C THR A 55 -1.10 -7.92 -4.59
N ALA A 56 -0.08 -8.73 -4.34
CA ALA A 56 0.64 -8.73 -3.06
C ALA A 56 1.67 -7.59 -3.03
N VAL A 57 1.53 -6.67 -2.07
CA VAL A 57 2.42 -5.52 -1.87
C VAL A 57 3.27 -5.73 -0.62
N GLY A 58 4.59 -5.71 -0.76
CA GLY A 58 5.52 -5.72 0.38
C GLY A 58 5.89 -4.31 0.80
N VAL A 59 5.71 -3.97 2.07
CA VAL A 59 6.05 -2.66 2.63
C VAL A 59 7.38 -2.72 3.36
N PHE A 60 8.32 -1.87 2.96
CA PHE A 60 9.67 -1.79 3.48
C PHE A 60 9.98 -0.40 4.04
N VAL A 61 10.89 -0.33 5.00
CA VAL A 61 11.40 0.91 5.58
C VAL A 61 12.91 0.77 5.68
N ASP A 62 13.63 1.49 4.84
CA ASP A 62 15.10 1.56 4.78
C ASP A 62 15.77 0.17 4.71
N GLU A 63 15.13 -0.78 4.01
CA GLU A 63 15.69 -2.12 3.77
C GLU A 63 16.65 -2.08 2.56
N SER A 64 17.59 -3.03 2.47
CA SER A 64 18.51 -3.08 1.33
C SER A 64 17.79 -3.42 0.02
N PRO A 65 18.17 -2.82 -1.12
CA PRO A 65 17.53 -3.11 -2.41
C PRO A 65 17.70 -4.58 -2.83
N GLU A 66 18.78 -5.25 -2.41
CA GLU A 66 19.02 -6.66 -2.66
C GLU A 66 17.98 -7.56 -1.98
N VAL A 67 17.64 -7.28 -0.72
CA VAL A 67 16.61 -8.01 0.03
C VAL A 67 15.23 -7.77 -0.59
N VAL A 68 14.89 -6.52 -0.89
CA VAL A 68 13.61 -6.17 -1.52
C VAL A 68 13.47 -6.86 -2.89
N ALA A 69 14.50 -6.79 -3.74
CA ALA A 69 14.49 -7.45 -5.05
C ALA A 69 14.39 -8.97 -4.92
N GLY A 70 15.06 -9.56 -3.92
CA GLY A 70 14.97 -11.00 -3.63
C GLY A 70 13.54 -11.45 -3.42
N LEU A 71 12.76 -10.74 -2.58
CA LEU A 71 11.37 -11.08 -2.29
C LEU A 71 10.46 -10.96 -3.51
N VAL A 72 10.70 -9.97 -4.38
CA VAL A 72 9.97 -9.83 -5.66
C VAL A 72 10.35 -10.94 -6.62
N ASN A 73 11.67 -11.19 -6.81
CA ASN A 73 12.19 -12.18 -7.75
C ASN A 73 11.80 -13.60 -7.39
N GLU A 74 11.69 -13.91 -6.10
CA GLU A 74 11.18 -15.19 -5.58
C GLU A 74 9.66 -15.30 -5.62
N GLY A 75 8.97 -14.25 -6.00
CA GLY A 75 7.51 -14.23 -6.10
C GLY A 75 6.81 -14.23 -4.74
N ILE A 76 7.47 -13.81 -3.65
CA ILE A 76 6.84 -13.65 -2.33
C ILE A 76 5.92 -12.44 -2.31
N ILE A 77 6.27 -11.41 -3.05
CA ILE A 77 5.44 -10.22 -3.30
C ILE A 77 5.45 -9.92 -4.81
N ASP A 78 4.50 -9.11 -5.26
CA ASP A 78 4.42 -8.66 -6.65
C ASP A 78 4.96 -7.22 -6.81
N VAL A 79 4.77 -6.39 -5.81
CA VAL A 79 5.06 -4.95 -5.83
C VAL A 79 5.76 -4.54 -4.53
N PRO A 80 6.97 -3.97 -4.57
CA PRO A 80 7.59 -3.34 -3.42
C PRO A 80 7.01 -1.93 -3.19
N GLN A 81 6.69 -1.62 -1.93
CA GLN A 81 6.34 -0.30 -1.44
C GLN A 81 7.43 0.19 -0.49
N LEU A 82 8.12 1.24 -0.88
CA LEU A 82 9.21 1.88 -0.14
C LEU A 82 8.62 2.98 0.76
N HIS A 83 8.68 2.79 2.07
CA HIS A 83 8.00 3.65 3.05
C HIS A 83 8.96 4.33 4.03
N GLY A 84 10.25 4.27 3.78
CA GLY A 84 11.32 4.93 4.53
C GLY A 84 11.90 6.13 3.78
N SER A 85 13.22 6.31 3.91
CA SER A 85 13.98 7.41 3.30
C SER A 85 14.55 7.10 1.91
N GLU A 86 14.16 5.96 1.29
CA GLU A 86 14.66 5.50 0.00
C GLU A 86 14.47 6.60 -1.07
N ASP A 87 15.55 6.98 -1.73
CA ASP A 87 15.61 8.02 -2.76
C ASP A 87 15.55 7.45 -4.18
N ASP A 88 15.66 8.34 -5.18
CA ASP A 88 15.65 7.95 -6.59
C ASP A 88 16.86 7.09 -6.99
N ALA A 89 18.02 7.23 -6.30
CA ALA A 89 19.18 6.36 -6.53
C ALA A 89 18.90 4.93 -6.03
N TYR A 90 18.25 4.80 -4.88
CA TYR A 90 17.76 3.51 -4.39
C TYR A 90 16.77 2.88 -5.39
N ILE A 91 15.80 3.64 -5.89
CA ILE A 91 14.81 3.17 -6.85
C ILE A 91 15.50 2.67 -8.13
N ALA A 92 16.47 3.42 -8.65
CA ALA A 92 17.24 3.02 -9.82
C ALA A 92 17.99 1.69 -9.58
N ARG A 93 18.66 1.57 -8.42
CA ARG A 93 19.36 0.33 -8.03
C ARG A 93 18.40 -0.85 -7.88
N LEU A 94 17.25 -0.64 -7.25
CA LEU A 94 16.23 -1.71 -7.13
C LEU A 94 15.76 -2.19 -8.50
N ARG A 95 15.53 -1.28 -9.47
CA ARG A 95 15.12 -1.64 -10.85
C ARG A 95 16.15 -2.52 -11.55
N GLU A 96 17.45 -2.27 -11.36
CA GLU A 96 18.51 -3.10 -11.92
C GLU A 96 18.52 -4.54 -11.38
N LEU A 97 18.08 -4.71 -10.13
CA LEU A 97 18.04 -6.01 -9.44
C LEU A 97 16.79 -6.83 -9.75
N LEU A 98 15.72 -6.18 -10.21
CA LEU A 98 14.47 -6.86 -10.56
C LEU A 98 14.63 -7.64 -11.85
N LYS A 99 14.30 -8.93 -11.83
CA LYS A 99 14.37 -9.80 -13.00
C LYS A 99 13.19 -9.56 -13.93
N PRO A 100 13.38 -9.57 -15.27
CA PRO A 100 12.30 -9.40 -16.24
C PRO A 100 11.12 -10.38 -16.03
N GLU A 101 11.42 -11.63 -15.66
CA GLU A 101 10.42 -12.67 -15.42
C GLU A 101 9.58 -12.36 -14.16
N ALA A 102 10.15 -11.68 -13.18
CA ALA A 102 9.44 -11.21 -12.00
C ALA A 102 8.46 -10.08 -12.33
N CYS A 103 8.69 -9.36 -13.43
CA CYS A 103 7.87 -8.23 -13.87
C CYS A 103 6.67 -8.62 -14.76
N GLY A 104 6.45 -9.92 -15.06
CA GLY A 104 5.69 -10.40 -16.24
C GLY A 104 4.24 -10.82 -16.07
N ARG A 105 3.59 -10.81 -14.91
CA ARG A 105 2.18 -11.21 -14.77
C ARG A 105 1.44 -10.35 -13.74
N GLY A 106 0.43 -9.61 -14.19
CA GLY A 106 -0.39 -8.68 -13.39
C GLY A 106 -0.08 -7.23 -13.71
N ALA A 107 -1.08 -6.37 -13.62
CA ALA A 107 -1.03 -4.97 -14.08
C ALA A 107 0.03 -4.10 -13.39
N MET A 108 0.59 -4.54 -12.25
CA MET A 108 1.57 -3.78 -11.48
C MET A 108 2.82 -4.56 -11.09
N ARG A 109 2.98 -5.80 -11.53
CA ARG A 109 4.14 -6.60 -11.13
C ARG A 109 5.45 -5.95 -11.59
N GLY A 110 6.41 -5.81 -10.67
CA GLY A 110 7.68 -5.14 -10.90
C GLY A 110 7.62 -3.61 -10.86
N GLN A 111 6.44 -3.01 -10.69
CA GLN A 111 6.34 -1.58 -10.41
C GLN A 111 6.71 -1.28 -8.96
N ILE A 112 7.29 -0.11 -8.75
CA ILE A 112 7.72 0.35 -7.43
C ILE A 112 6.76 1.43 -6.94
N ILE A 113 6.22 1.26 -5.73
CA ILE A 113 5.46 2.30 -5.03
C ILE A 113 6.40 3.01 -4.07
N LYS A 114 6.49 4.35 -4.14
CA LYS A 114 7.20 5.15 -3.13
C LYS A 114 6.20 5.92 -2.29
N ALA A 115 6.26 5.72 -0.97
CA ALA A 115 5.43 6.45 -0.02
C ALA A 115 6.11 7.76 0.41
N PHE A 116 5.29 8.79 0.53
CA PHE A 116 5.67 10.12 1.00
C PHE A 116 4.76 10.54 2.14
N LYS A 117 5.36 10.90 3.27
CA LYS A 117 4.62 11.56 4.33
C LYS A 117 4.36 13.00 3.92
N ILE A 118 3.11 13.40 3.90
CA ILE A 118 2.67 14.72 3.49
C ILE A 118 2.38 15.59 4.71
N ALA A 119 3.16 16.66 4.86
CA ALA A 119 2.95 17.67 5.88
C ALA A 119 2.92 19.09 5.27
N SER A 120 3.32 19.24 4.00
CA SER A 120 3.42 20.50 3.29
C SER A 120 3.22 20.31 1.79
N GLU A 121 2.96 21.41 1.07
CA GLU A 121 2.95 21.41 -0.40
C GLU A 121 4.29 20.98 -1.02
N GLU A 122 5.42 21.26 -0.33
CA GLU A 122 6.74 20.84 -0.80
C GLU A 122 6.86 19.32 -0.83
N ASP A 123 6.26 18.61 0.16
CA ASP A 123 6.21 17.15 0.14
C ASP A 123 5.42 16.62 -1.05
N VAL A 124 4.31 17.28 -1.41
CA VAL A 124 3.53 16.94 -2.60
C VAL A 124 4.34 17.17 -3.88
N ARG A 125 5.04 18.30 -3.98
CA ARG A 125 5.94 18.59 -5.12
C ARG A 125 7.05 17.56 -5.24
N ARG A 126 7.64 17.14 -4.12
CA ARG A 126 8.66 16.07 -4.08
C ARG A 126 8.08 14.74 -4.53
N ALA A 127 6.91 14.36 -4.02
CA ALA A 127 6.22 13.13 -4.44
C ALA A 127 5.92 13.13 -5.95
N ALA A 128 5.44 14.26 -6.49
CA ALA A 128 5.12 14.39 -7.91
C ALA A 128 6.34 14.17 -8.83
N LYS A 129 7.55 14.53 -8.37
CA LYS A 129 8.81 14.40 -9.13
C LYS A 129 9.50 13.05 -8.98
N SER A 130 9.03 12.17 -8.10
CA SER A 130 9.64 10.86 -7.86
C SER A 130 9.70 10.00 -9.12
N THR A 131 10.80 9.27 -9.29
CA THR A 131 11.00 8.30 -10.38
C THR A 131 10.28 6.97 -10.16
N ALA A 132 9.60 6.77 -9.02
CA ALA A 132 8.78 5.59 -8.77
C ALA A 132 7.60 5.51 -9.76
N ASP A 133 7.16 4.29 -10.08
CA ASP A 133 6.04 4.08 -11.01
C ASP A 133 4.72 4.60 -10.43
N MET A 134 4.53 4.38 -9.13
CA MET A 134 3.40 4.88 -8.37
C MET A 134 3.88 5.57 -7.11
N ILE A 135 3.14 6.57 -6.67
CA ILE A 135 3.36 7.22 -5.38
C ILE A 135 2.24 6.90 -4.41
N LEU A 136 2.57 6.89 -3.13
CA LEU A 136 1.61 6.82 -2.05
C LEU A 136 1.76 8.08 -1.20
N LEU A 137 0.68 8.80 -0.99
CA LEU A 137 0.61 9.99 -0.16
C LEU A 137 0.03 9.59 1.19
N ASP A 138 0.89 9.60 2.23
CA ASP A 138 0.49 9.27 3.60
C ASP A 138 0.26 10.56 4.38
N SER A 139 -0.96 10.81 4.74
CA SER A 139 -1.36 11.97 5.54
C SER A 139 -0.84 11.94 6.98
N GLY A 140 -0.19 10.84 7.40
CA GLY A 140 0.44 10.74 8.71
C GLY A 140 -0.51 10.89 9.89
N ALA A 141 -1.77 10.49 9.76
CA ALA A 141 -2.80 10.57 10.79
C ALA A 141 -2.48 9.66 12.00
N GLY A 142 -1.46 10.03 12.75
CA GLY A 142 -1.13 9.51 14.07
C GLY A 142 -1.16 10.62 15.12
N SER A 143 -1.38 11.88 14.69
CA SER A 143 -1.32 13.08 15.56
C SER A 143 -2.68 13.56 16.08
N GLY A 144 -3.80 12.86 15.76
CA GLY A 144 -5.15 13.28 16.17
C GLY A 144 -5.68 14.55 15.49
N LYS A 145 -4.95 15.10 14.52
CA LYS A 145 -5.41 16.21 13.67
C LYS A 145 -5.99 15.65 12.38
N GLU A 146 -7.14 16.14 11.97
CA GLU A 146 -7.63 15.91 10.61
C GLU A 146 -6.57 16.39 9.62
N PHE A 147 -6.22 15.52 8.68
CA PHE A 147 -5.31 15.90 7.61
C PHE A 147 -6.04 16.83 6.65
N ASP A 148 -5.41 17.94 6.35
CA ASP A 148 -5.92 18.89 5.35
C ASP A 148 -5.67 18.34 3.94
N TRP A 149 -6.67 17.71 3.36
CA TRP A 149 -6.60 17.14 2.01
C TRP A 149 -6.38 18.20 0.93
N THR A 150 -6.61 19.48 1.24
CA THR A 150 -6.33 20.58 0.28
C THR A 150 -4.83 20.66 -0.07
N LEU A 151 -3.95 20.18 0.83
CA LEU A 151 -2.51 20.09 0.56
C LEU A 151 -2.17 19.15 -0.61
N ILE A 152 -2.96 18.09 -0.81
CA ILE A 152 -2.71 17.11 -1.89
C ILE A 152 -2.95 17.77 -3.25
N GLY A 153 -3.91 18.69 -3.37
CA GLY A 153 -4.18 19.48 -4.53
C GLY A 153 -4.19 18.66 -5.82
N SER A 154 -3.61 19.17 -6.88
CA SER A 154 -3.37 18.43 -8.11
C SER A 154 -1.92 17.91 -8.12
N VAL A 155 -1.70 16.71 -7.63
CA VAL A 155 -0.37 16.06 -7.69
C VAL A 155 0.06 15.71 -9.12
N GLY A 156 -0.88 15.76 -10.09
CA GLY A 156 -0.61 15.61 -11.51
C GLY A 156 -0.29 14.18 -11.99
N ARG A 157 -0.42 13.18 -11.11
CA ARG A 157 -0.20 11.76 -11.45
C ARG A 157 -1.05 10.84 -10.56
N PRO A 158 -1.32 9.58 -10.98
CA PRO A 158 -2.04 8.63 -10.15
C PRO A 158 -1.31 8.36 -8.84
N PHE A 159 -2.06 8.25 -7.72
CA PHE A 159 -1.50 8.03 -6.39
C PHE A 159 -2.39 7.14 -5.52
N PHE A 160 -1.75 6.45 -4.59
CA PHE A 160 -2.41 5.83 -3.46
C PHE A 160 -2.59 6.87 -2.36
N LEU A 161 -3.77 6.93 -1.76
CA LEU A 161 -4.02 7.74 -0.58
C LEU A 161 -3.97 6.87 0.67
N ALA A 162 -3.16 7.24 1.64
CA ALA A 162 -3.04 6.58 2.94
C ALA A 162 -3.13 7.59 4.09
N GLY A 163 -3.18 7.07 5.32
CA GLY A 163 -3.19 7.86 6.56
C GLY A 163 -4.60 8.13 7.07
N GLY A 164 -4.96 7.49 8.21
CA GLY A 164 -6.21 7.71 8.92
C GLY A 164 -7.51 7.37 8.18
N LEU A 165 -7.41 6.63 7.06
CA LEU A 165 -8.60 6.20 6.33
C LEU A 165 -9.38 5.13 7.11
N ASP A 166 -10.70 5.28 7.11
CA ASP A 166 -11.67 4.35 7.67
C ASP A 166 -12.97 4.36 6.84
N ALA A 167 -13.98 3.64 7.32
CA ALA A 167 -15.28 3.54 6.63
C ALA A 167 -16.06 4.86 6.58
N ASP A 168 -15.80 5.80 7.50
CA ASP A 168 -16.55 7.04 7.62
C ASP A 168 -16.01 8.12 6.67
N ASN A 169 -14.69 8.14 6.43
CA ASN A 169 -14.03 9.18 5.62
C ASN A 169 -13.64 8.73 4.20
N ALA A 170 -13.60 7.41 3.93
CA ALA A 170 -13.14 6.87 2.65
C ALA A 170 -13.94 7.40 1.44
N ARG A 171 -15.25 7.54 1.56
CA ARG A 171 -16.10 8.06 0.50
C ARG A 171 -15.79 9.53 0.17
N LYS A 172 -15.64 10.36 1.20
CA LYS A 172 -15.24 11.75 1.05
C LYS A 172 -13.86 11.87 0.38
N ALA A 173 -12.89 11.02 0.77
CA ALA A 173 -11.59 10.98 0.15
C ALA A 173 -11.64 10.69 -1.37
N ILE A 174 -12.52 9.77 -1.78
CA ILE A 174 -12.72 9.47 -3.21
C ILE A 174 -13.29 10.67 -3.95
N GLU A 175 -14.32 11.32 -3.39
CA GLU A 175 -15.03 12.43 -4.03
C GLU A 175 -14.19 13.70 -4.14
N GLU A 176 -13.32 13.97 -3.17
CA GLU A 176 -12.50 15.19 -3.15
C GLU A 176 -11.15 15.05 -3.88
N LEU A 177 -10.54 13.84 -3.85
CA LEU A 177 -9.16 13.66 -4.31
C LEU A 177 -9.02 12.73 -5.52
N GLU A 178 -10.05 11.98 -5.87
CA GLU A 178 -10.04 11.02 -6.98
C GLU A 178 -8.78 10.13 -7.00
N PRO A 179 -8.37 9.52 -5.86
CA PRO A 179 -7.15 8.73 -5.81
C PRO A 179 -7.25 7.49 -6.70
N TYR A 180 -6.11 7.04 -7.23
CA TYR A 180 -6.03 5.76 -7.93
C TYR A 180 -6.43 4.60 -7.02
N ALA A 181 -5.97 4.62 -5.76
CA ALA A 181 -6.32 3.64 -4.75
C ALA A 181 -6.37 4.24 -3.34
N LEU A 182 -7.21 3.67 -2.47
CA LEU A 182 -7.17 3.89 -1.04
C LEU A 182 -6.33 2.81 -0.36
N ASP A 183 -5.37 3.20 0.48
CA ASP A 183 -4.54 2.29 1.29
C ASP A 183 -4.94 2.41 2.77
N VAL A 184 -5.61 1.40 3.28
CA VAL A 184 -6.11 1.41 4.65
C VAL A 184 -5.49 0.32 5.52
N SER A 185 -5.11 0.68 6.73
CA SER A 185 -4.51 -0.24 7.70
C SER A 185 -5.22 -0.20 9.04
N SER A 186 -4.99 0.82 9.89
CA SER A 186 -5.55 0.89 11.25
C SER A 186 -7.07 1.08 11.28
N GLY A 187 -7.65 1.78 10.30
CA GLY A 187 -9.11 2.02 10.23
C GLY A 187 -9.97 0.76 10.08
N ILE A 188 -9.34 -0.36 9.71
CA ILE A 188 -9.99 -1.68 9.61
C ILE A 188 -9.50 -2.67 10.68
N GLU A 189 -8.96 -2.15 11.81
CA GLU A 189 -8.45 -2.97 12.92
C GLU A 189 -9.31 -2.83 14.18
N THR A 190 -9.29 -3.90 14.99
CA THR A 190 -9.72 -3.93 16.38
C THR A 190 -8.62 -4.62 17.17
N ASP A 191 -8.16 -4.01 18.26
CA ASP A 191 -7.09 -4.54 19.13
C ASP A 191 -5.80 -4.90 18.37
N GLY A 192 -5.48 -4.15 17.30
CA GLY A 192 -4.29 -4.34 16.48
C GLY A 192 -4.38 -5.49 15.48
N PHE A 193 -5.54 -6.10 15.27
CA PHE A 193 -5.80 -7.13 14.26
C PHE A 193 -6.85 -6.66 13.26
N LYS A 194 -6.76 -7.15 12.02
CA LYS A 194 -7.79 -6.86 11.02
C LYS A 194 -9.14 -7.40 11.48
N ASN A 195 -10.17 -6.60 11.30
CA ASN A 195 -11.54 -6.90 11.68
C ASN A 195 -12.40 -7.00 10.42
N LYS A 196 -12.93 -8.20 10.13
CA LYS A 196 -13.71 -8.48 8.92
C LYS A 196 -14.94 -7.57 8.77
N GLU A 197 -15.60 -7.24 9.87
CA GLU A 197 -16.79 -6.38 9.86
C GLU A 197 -16.42 -4.96 9.43
N LYS A 198 -15.32 -4.39 9.97
CA LYS A 198 -14.80 -3.09 9.55
C LYS A 198 -14.33 -3.09 8.10
N MET A 199 -13.65 -4.16 7.65
CA MET A 199 -13.25 -4.33 6.24
C MET A 199 -14.48 -4.34 5.33
N THR A 200 -15.52 -5.09 5.70
CA THR A 200 -16.80 -5.16 4.96
C THR A 200 -17.50 -3.80 4.93
N LEU A 201 -17.56 -3.10 6.06
CA LEU A 201 -18.15 -1.77 6.14
C LEU A 201 -17.40 -0.76 5.26
N PHE A 202 -16.06 -0.80 5.29
CA PHE A 202 -15.23 0.03 4.42
C PHE A 202 -15.57 -0.18 2.94
N MET A 203 -15.56 -1.43 2.47
CA MET A 203 -15.89 -1.78 1.09
C MET A 203 -17.32 -1.37 0.71
N LYS A 204 -18.28 -1.56 1.61
CA LYS A 204 -19.67 -1.15 1.39
C LYS A 204 -19.79 0.37 1.21
N ASN A 205 -19.09 1.16 2.01
CA ASN A 205 -19.22 2.63 2.00
C ASN A 205 -18.59 3.25 0.74
N ILE A 206 -17.50 2.68 0.22
CA ILE A 206 -16.88 3.18 -1.03
C ILE A 206 -17.68 2.79 -2.29
N ASN A 207 -18.43 1.68 -2.26
CA ASN A 207 -19.21 1.18 -3.41
C ASN A 207 -20.65 1.72 -3.47
N ARG A 208 -21.08 2.54 -2.51
CA ARG A 208 -22.41 3.17 -2.57
C ARG A 208 -22.42 4.26 -3.66
N LYS A 209 -23.15 3.94 -4.75
CA LYS A 209 -23.68 4.94 -5.69
C LYS A 209 -24.93 5.58 -5.14
#